data_15c4cabc008d9177d994c1c95ac2e341
#
_entry.id   15c4cabc008d9177d994c1c95ac2e341
#
_cell.length_a   1.000
_cell.length_b   1.000
_cell.length_c   1.000
_cell.angle_alpha   90.00
_cell.angle_beta   90.00
_cell.angle_gamma   90.00
#
_symmetry.space_group_name_H-M   'P 1'
#
loop_
_entity.id
_entity.type
_entity.pdbx_description
1 polymer ?
#
loop_
_entity_poly.entity_id
_entity_poly.type
_entity_poly.pdbx_seq_one_letter_code
_entity_poly.pdbx_strand_id
1 'polypeptide(L)'
;MKKPTIIAIDDEPDFIATLKDYFSLRGYDIEAALRGAKGIELIKEKKPDVVLMDLKMPGIDGDEVLKLIKSMTPSPKVIFITAYDDGGKTRARLLDMGAYAYFDKPIASLKELEKKINEASAG
;
A
#
# COMPACT_ATOMS: atom_id res chain seq x y z
N MET A 1 -0.94 -22.38 -4.51
CA MET A 1 -1.15 -21.42 -3.41
C MET A 1 -1.78 -20.13 -3.92
N LYS A 2 -2.66 -19.57 -3.13
CA LYS A 2 -3.35 -18.36 -3.50
C LYS A 2 -2.41 -17.14 -3.36
N LYS A 3 -2.39 -16.28 -4.37
CA LYS A 3 -1.63 -15.04 -4.29
C LYS A 3 -2.32 -14.04 -3.36
N PRO A 4 -1.57 -13.15 -2.68
CA PRO A 4 -2.18 -12.15 -1.81
C PRO A 4 -3.08 -11.19 -2.58
N THR A 5 -4.14 -10.74 -1.91
CA THR A 5 -5.02 -9.71 -2.44
C THR A 5 -4.46 -8.34 -2.07
N ILE A 6 -4.53 -7.41 -3.00
CA ILE A 6 -3.87 -6.10 -2.88
C ILE A 6 -4.88 -4.98 -3.09
N ILE A 7 -4.78 -3.94 -2.26
CA ILE A 7 -5.44 -2.67 -2.53
C ILE A 7 -4.36 -1.60 -2.59
N ALA A 8 -4.35 -0.81 -3.67
CA ALA A 8 -3.41 0.29 -3.85
C ALA A 8 -4.14 1.62 -3.70
N ILE A 9 -3.61 2.50 -2.87
CA ILE A 9 -4.19 3.83 -2.61
C ILE A 9 -3.14 4.88 -2.96
N ASP A 10 -3.40 5.64 -4.03
CA ASP A 10 -2.45 6.63 -4.53
C ASP A 10 -3.22 7.60 -5.44
N ASP A 11 -2.95 8.89 -5.32
CA ASP A 11 -3.67 9.90 -6.10
C ASP A 11 -3.14 10.11 -7.51
N GLU A 12 -2.11 9.35 -7.92
CA GLU A 12 -1.54 9.41 -9.26
C GLU A 12 -2.13 8.30 -10.15
N PRO A 13 -3.05 8.64 -11.07
CA PRO A 13 -3.70 7.62 -11.91
C PRO A 13 -2.74 6.76 -12.72
N ASP A 14 -1.64 7.38 -13.23
CA ASP A 14 -0.67 6.65 -14.05
C ASP A 14 0.08 5.60 -13.23
N PHE A 15 0.43 5.92 -12.00
CA PHE A 15 1.11 4.98 -11.12
C PHE A 15 0.17 3.82 -10.76
N ILE A 16 -1.09 4.14 -10.46
CA ILE A 16 -2.11 3.12 -10.19
C ILE A 16 -2.28 2.18 -11.40
N ALA A 17 -2.33 2.74 -12.62
CA ALA A 17 -2.45 1.93 -13.83
C ALA A 17 -1.25 0.99 -13.98
N THR A 18 -0.04 1.49 -13.70
CA THR A 18 1.17 0.67 -13.76
C THR A 18 1.09 -0.50 -12.77
N LEU A 19 0.68 -0.24 -11.54
CA LEU A 19 0.55 -1.30 -10.53
C LEU A 19 -0.51 -2.33 -10.92
N LYS A 20 -1.67 -1.86 -11.37
CA LYS A 20 -2.76 -2.76 -11.78
C LYS A 20 -2.35 -3.64 -12.94
N ASP A 21 -1.71 -3.06 -13.94
CA ASP A 21 -1.24 -3.83 -15.10
C ASP A 21 -0.24 -4.91 -14.70
N TYR A 22 0.77 -4.52 -13.94
CA TYR A 22 1.82 -5.45 -13.52
C TYR A 22 1.26 -6.61 -12.71
N PHE A 23 0.48 -6.31 -11.68
CA PHE A 23 0.00 -7.35 -10.76
C PHE A 23 -1.15 -8.17 -11.35
N SER A 24 -2.06 -7.54 -12.12
CA SER A 24 -3.15 -8.28 -12.76
C SER A 24 -2.61 -9.31 -13.76
N LEU A 25 -1.62 -8.91 -14.56
CA LEU A 25 -1.00 -9.81 -15.54
C LEU A 25 -0.29 -10.99 -14.86
N ARG A 26 0.10 -10.84 -13.63
CA ARG A 26 0.77 -11.89 -12.87
C ARG A 26 -0.20 -12.69 -11.98
N GLY A 27 -1.50 -12.47 -12.14
CA GLY A 27 -2.51 -13.27 -11.47
C GLY A 27 -2.93 -12.79 -10.08
N TYR A 28 -2.55 -11.57 -9.68
CA TYR A 28 -2.97 -11.01 -8.39
C TYR A 28 -4.35 -10.37 -8.52
N ASP A 29 -5.12 -10.42 -7.44
CA ASP A 29 -6.34 -9.66 -7.32
C ASP A 29 -5.97 -8.30 -6.74
N ILE A 30 -6.05 -7.26 -7.56
CA ILE A 30 -5.67 -5.90 -7.16
C ILE A 30 -6.79 -4.92 -7.49
N GLU A 31 -7.15 -4.11 -6.50
CA GLU A 31 -8.07 -2.99 -6.67
C GLU A 31 -7.39 -1.72 -6.21
N ALA A 32 -7.91 -0.59 -6.61
CA ALA A 32 -7.24 0.67 -6.34
C ALA A 32 -8.22 1.80 -6.05
N ALA A 33 -7.72 2.78 -5.30
CA ALA A 33 -8.45 4.00 -5.01
C ALA A 33 -7.50 5.19 -5.18
N LEU A 34 -8.04 6.31 -5.66
CA LEU A 34 -7.26 7.54 -5.84
C LEU A 34 -7.30 8.46 -4.63
N ARG A 35 -8.06 8.08 -3.60
CA ARG A 35 -8.22 8.85 -2.36
C ARG A 35 -8.26 7.91 -1.15
N GLY A 36 -7.78 8.40 -0.03
CA GLY A 36 -7.74 7.61 1.21
C GLY A 36 -9.11 7.15 1.68
N ALA A 37 -10.13 8.01 1.60
CA ALA A 37 -11.48 7.65 2.05
C ALA A 37 -12.04 6.46 1.27
N LYS A 38 -11.87 6.47 -0.06
CA LYS A 38 -12.33 5.36 -0.89
C LYS A 38 -11.52 4.09 -0.63
N GLY A 39 -10.22 4.28 -0.38
CA GLY A 39 -9.35 3.17 -0.02
C GLY A 39 -9.80 2.48 1.26
N ILE A 40 -10.18 3.26 2.27
CA ILE A 40 -10.68 2.71 3.54
C ILE A 40 -11.94 1.88 3.30
N GLU A 41 -12.87 2.37 2.46
CA GLU A 41 -14.08 1.62 2.11
C GLU A 41 -13.74 0.28 1.47
N LEU A 42 -12.81 0.28 0.51
CA LEU A 42 -12.36 -0.93 -0.17
C LEU A 42 -11.72 -1.92 0.80
N ILE A 43 -10.91 -1.41 1.72
CA ILE A 43 -10.25 -2.27 2.72
C ILE A 43 -11.28 -2.97 3.59
N LYS A 44 -12.29 -2.24 4.05
CA LYS A 44 -13.35 -2.81 4.88
C LYS A 44 -14.17 -3.85 4.12
N GLU A 45 -14.43 -3.58 2.84
CA GLU A 45 -15.25 -4.45 2.01
C GLU A 45 -14.50 -5.70 1.56
N LYS A 46 -13.27 -5.52 1.07
CA LYS A 46 -12.49 -6.60 0.43
C LYS A 46 -11.58 -7.36 1.37
N LYS A 47 -11.22 -6.77 2.50
CA LYS A 47 -10.30 -7.35 3.49
C LYS A 47 -9.03 -7.88 2.83
N PRO A 48 -8.20 -6.98 2.24
CA PRO A 48 -7.01 -7.40 1.50
C PRO A 48 -5.92 -7.93 2.44
N ASP A 49 -4.97 -8.65 1.87
CA ASP A 49 -3.80 -9.09 2.61
C ASP A 49 -2.79 -7.96 2.74
N VAL A 50 -2.65 -7.14 1.70
CA VAL A 50 -1.65 -6.08 1.64
C VAL A 50 -2.26 -4.79 1.07
N VAL A 51 -1.88 -3.67 1.66
CA VAL A 51 -2.26 -2.34 1.16
C VAL A 51 -0.99 -1.61 0.74
N LEU A 52 -0.98 -1.12 -0.50
CA LEU A 52 0.08 -0.24 -1.00
C LEU A 52 -0.43 1.18 -0.86
N MET A 53 0.35 2.06 -0.24
CA MET A 53 -0.14 3.37 0.19
C MET A 53 0.82 4.49 -0.12
N ASP A 54 0.32 5.58 -0.72
CA ASP A 54 1.08 6.81 -0.78
C ASP A 54 0.88 7.58 0.53
N LEU A 55 1.85 8.36 0.93
CA LEU A 55 1.79 9.14 2.16
C LEU A 55 1.00 10.44 1.98
N LYS A 56 1.35 11.22 0.98
CA LYS A 56 0.74 12.54 0.75
C LYS A 56 -0.34 12.46 -0.30
N MET A 57 -1.59 12.66 0.12
CA MET A 57 -2.76 12.62 -0.75
C MET A 57 -3.72 13.73 -0.35
N PRO A 58 -4.52 14.26 -1.31
CA PRO A 58 -5.58 15.21 -0.94
C PRO A 58 -6.59 14.55 0.01
N GLY A 59 -7.04 15.30 0.99
CA GLY A 59 -7.99 14.80 1.98
C GLY A 59 -7.28 14.17 3.15
N ILE A 60 -7.26 12.85 3.21
CA ILE A 60 -6.62 12.13 4.32
C ILE A 60 -5.27 11.58 3.89
N ASP A 61 -4.24 11.83 4.67
CA ASP A 61 -2.88 11.34 4.40
C ASP A 61 -2.74 9.86 4.76
N GLY A 62 -1.74 9.20 4.17
CA GLY A 62 -1.51 7.78 4.36
C GLY A 62 -1.22 7.36 5.79
N ASP A 63 -0.58 8.22 6.59
CA ASP A 63 -0.31 7.89 7.99
C ASP A 63 -1.60 7.83 8.82
N GLU A 64 -2.62 8.62 8.49
CA GLU A 64 -3.92 8.53 9.16
C GLU A 64 -4.66 7.28 8.73
N VAL A 65 -4.55 6.90 7.45
CA VAL A 65 -5.13 5.65 6.97
C VAL A 65 -4.47 4.47 7.68
N LEU A 66 -3.15 4.54 7.88
CA LEU A 66 -2.42 3.49 8.61
C LEU A 66 -2.97 3.33 10.03
N LYS A 67 -3.23 4.41 10.74
CA LYS A 67 -3.81 4.35 12.08
C LYS A 67 -5.14 3.61 12.08
N LEU A 68 -6.00 3.94 11.10
CA LEU A 68 -7.30 3.28 10.98
C LEU A 68 -7.14 1.79 10.68
N ILE A 69 -6.23 1.44 9.78
CA ILE A 69 -5.96 0.06 9.43
C ILE A 69 -5.50 -0.73 10.64
N LYS A 70 -4.64 -0.15 11.47
CA LYS A 70 -4.11 -0.84 12.65
C LYS A 70 -5.17 -1.13 13.71
N SER A 71 -6.31 -0.44 13.66
CA SER A 71 -7.42 -0.73 14.55
C SER A 71 -8.35 -1.84 14.03
N MET A 72 -8.14 -2.30 12.81
CA MET A 72 -8.95 -3.36 12.20
C MET A 72 -8.48 -4.75 12.61
N THR A 73 -9.40 -5.71 12.60
CA THR A 73 -9.11 -7.10 12.93
C THR A 73 -9.78 -8.00 11.89
N PRO A 74 -9.02 -8.76 11.06
CA PRO A 74 -7.57 -8.72 10.93
C PRO A 74 -7.09 -7.43 10.26
N SER A 75 -5.85 -7.05 10.54
CA SER A 75 -5.24 -5.85 9.96
C SER A 75 -4.39 -6.25 8.75
N PRO A 76 -4.59 -5.66 7.57
CA PRO A 76 -3.71 -5.93 6.43
C PRO A 76 -2.31 -5.35 6.69
N LYS A 77 -1.32 -5.89 5.99
CA LYS A 77 0.03 -5.33 6.02
C LYS A 77 0.06 -4.09 5.13
N VAL A 78 0.75 -3.04 5.57
CA VAL A 78 0.82 -1.78 4.82
C VAL A 78 2.24 -1.56 4.33
N ILE A 79 2.38 -1.31 3.03
CA ILE A 79 3.65 -0.96 2.40
C ILE A 79 3.48 0.44 1.81
N PHE A 80 4.31 1.39 2.25
CA PHE A 80 4.28 2.75 1.71
C PHE A 80 5.12 2.84 0.45
N ILE A 81 4.63 3.59 -0.53
CA ILE A 81 5.35 3.92 -1.76
C ILE A 81 5.13 5.40 -1.99
N THR A 82 6.14 6.22 -1.76
CA THR A 82 5.95 7.67 -1.79
C THR A 82 7.23 8.41 -2.23
N ALA A 83 7.03 9.61 -2.80
CA ALA A 83 8.15 10.49 -3.15
C ALA A 83 8.57 11.38 -1.98
N TYR A 84 7.82 11.36 -0.88
CA TYR A 84 8.12 12.21 0.27
C TYR A 84 9.40 11.77 0.97
N ASP A 85 10.31 12.71 1.16
CA ASP A 85 11.60 12.44 1.78
C ASP A 85 11.99 13.60 2.71
N ASP A 86 12.30 13.27 3.95
CA ASP A 86 12.76 14.22 4.96
C ASP A 86 13.99 13.68 5.70
N GLY A 87 14.83 12.96 4.97
CA GLY A 87 16.03 12.36 5.53
C GLY A 87 15.76 11.11 6.35
N GLY A 88 14.63 10.45 6.11
CA GLY A 88 14.30 9.20 6.77
C GLY A 88 13.50 9.29 8.06
N LYS A 89 13.19 10.50 8.52
CA LYS A 89 12.41 10.69 9.76
C LYS A 89 11.01 10.11 9.64
N THR A 90 10.30 10.45 8.56
CA THR A 90 8.95 9.94 8.32
C THR A 90 8.97 8.44 8.11
N ARG A 91 9.95 7.93 7.36
CA ARG A 91 10.11 6.50 7.15
C ARG A 91 10.20 5.76 8.49
N ALA A 92 11.08 6.22 9.38
CA ALA A 92 11.28 5.63 10.69
C ALA A 92 9.98 5.66 11.51
N ARG A 93 9.28 6.80 11.47
CA ARG A 93 8.03 6.98 12.20
C ARG A 93 6.95 6.01 11.70
N LEU A 94 6.81 5.87 10.38
CA LEU A 94 5.79 4.99 9.80
C LEU A 94 6.08 3.51 10.11
N LEU A 95 7.34 3.11 10.05
CA LEU A 95 7.73 1.74 10.43
C LEU A 95 7.45 1.50 11.90
N ASP A 96 7.72 2.48 12.74
CA ASP A 96 7.42 2.39 14.17
C ASP A 96 5.92 2.31 14.44
N MET A 97 5.10 2.95 13.60
CA MET A 97 3.63 2.88 13.68
C MET A 97 3.06 1.55 13.17
N GLY A 98 3.91 0.67 12.63
CA GLY A 98 3.49 -0.64 12.20
C GLY A 98 3.41 -0.85 10.70
N ALA A 99 3.93 0.08 9.87
CA ALA A 99 4.06 -0.17 8.45
C ALA A 99 5.04 -1.33 8.24
N TYR A 100 4.75 -2.19 7.28
CA TYR A 100 5.60 -3.35 7.02
C TYR A 100 6.86 -2.95 6.28
N ALA A 101 6.74 -2.03 5.32
CA ALA A 101 7.88 -1.59 4.51
C ALA A 101 7.62 -0.22 3.92
N TYR A 102 8.65 0.37 3.34
CA TYR A 102 8.61 1.71 2.77
C TYR A 102 9.48 1.73 1.51
N PHE A 103 8.92 2.16 0.40
CA PHE A 103 9.64 2.31 -0.88
C PHE A 103 9.59 3.75 -1.34
N ASP A 104 10.68 4.19 -1.98
CA ASP A 104 10.74 5.52 -2.57
C ASP A 104 10.20 5.53 -4.00
N LYS A 105 9.61 6.65 -4.43
CA LYS A 105 9.26 6.89 -5.82
C LYS A 105 10.37 7.68 -6.51
N PRO A 106 10.65 7.39 -7.79
CA PRO A 106 10.05 6.32 -8.59
C PRO A 106 10.51 4.96 -8.09
N ILE A 107 9.63 3.97 -8.21
CA ILE A 107 9.97 2.63 -7.73
C ILE A 107 11.01 2.02 -8.67
N ALA A 108 12.11 1.55 -8.08
CA ALA A 108 13.23 1.03 -8.86
C ALA A 108 12.93 -0.34 -9.48
N SER A 109 12.12 -1.16 -8.79
CA SER A 109 11.85 -2.51 -9.25
C SER A 109 10.48 -2.99 -8.74
N LEU A 110 9.57 -3.22 -9.69
CA LEU A 110 8.27 -3.81 -9.36
C LEU A 110 8.42 -5.25 -8.88
N LYS A 111 9.48 -5.92 -9.33
CA LYS A 111 9.79 -7.27 -8.89
C LYS A 111 10.16 -7.30 -7.41
N GLU A 112 10.93 -6.32 -6.95
CA GLU A 112 11.27 -6.18 -5.54
C GLU A 112 10.02 -5.87 -4.70
N LEU A 113 9.14 -5.03 -5.22
CA LEU A 113 7.86 -4.75 -4.57
C LEU A 113 7.03 -6.03 -4.44
N GLU A 114 6.95 -6.80 -5.52
CA GLU A 114 6.22 -8.07 -5.53
C GLU A 114 6.76 -9.02 -4.47
N LYS A 115 8.08 -9.12 -4.38
CA LYS A 115 8.74 -9.95 -3.39
C LYS A 115 8.35 -9.53 -1.96
N LYS A 116 8.35 -8.23 -1.71
CA LYS A 116 7.99 -7.69 -0.40
C LYS A 116 6.52 -7.96 -0.06
N ILE A 117 5.64 -7.86 -1.06
CA ILE A 117 4.22 -8.16 -0.88
C ILE A 117 4.03 -9.62 -0.46
N ASN A 118 4.73 -10.54 -1.12
CA ASN A 118 4.63 -11.96 -0.77
C ASN A 118 5.20 -12.25 0.62
N GLU A 119 6.28 -11.60 1.00
CA GLU A 119 6.84 -11.74 2.35
C GLU A 119 5.85 -11.24 3.40
N ALA A 120 5.23 -10.08 3.16
CA ALA A 120 4.25 -9.49 4.08
C ALA A 120 3.05 -10.40 4.28
N SER A 121 2.55 -10.97 3.18
CA SER A 121 1.39 -11.85 3.20
C SER A 121 1.67 -13.19 3.88
N ALA A 122 2.91 -13.65 3.85
CA ALA A 122 3.31 -14.92 4.46
C ALA A 122 3.48 -14.82 5.98
N GLY A 123 3.70 -13.61 6.48
CA GLY A 123 3.90 -13.36 7.91
C GLY A 123 2.62 -13.07 8.69
#